data_65f4c353d767486cdcdef30094551f18
#
_entry.id   65f4c353d767486cdcdef30094551f18
#
_cell.length_a   1.000
_cell.length_b   1.000
_cell.length_c   1.000
_cell.angle_alpha   90.00
_cell.angle_beta   90.00
_cell.angle_gamma   90.00
#
_symmetry.space_group_name_H-M   'P 1'
#
loop_
_entity.id
_entity.type
_entity.pdbx_description
1 polymer ?
#
loop_
_entity_poly.entity_id
_entity_poly.type
_entity_poly.pdbx_seq_one_letter_code
_entity_poly.pdbx_strand_id
1 'polypeptide(L)'
;MFRLRTIFLTQRAFLAGWSVVLLLIAGWFWAPALIAGKLAVLALVIAVIADGYILYGRRTGMTASRRTLERWSNGDVNAVTLQLKSEYGTDIHVRVLDELPIQFQKRDLVFRGNIPAWGRRDLDYTVRPVQRGVYRYGAIQAYVSSDLGFVERRFSLDAAKEVAVYPSYLQLRKYELLAISDRLTLAGIKRVRRVAQHAEFERIKEYVPGDDRRTVNWKATARRGRMMVNQYQDERAQQVFALIDTGRVMKMPFEGLSLLDYAINASLVISSIAMRKED
;
A
#
# COMPACT_ATOMS: atom_id res chain seq x y z
N MET A 1 28.05 1.20 -26.86
CA MET A 1 27.09 0.83 -27.93
C MET A 1 25.78 1.52 -27.61
N PHE A 2 25.41 2.57 -28.36
CA PHE A 2 24.17 3.31 -28.15
C PHE A 2 22.97 2.38 -28.44
N ARG A 3 22.10 2.13 -27.43
CA ARG A 3 20.84 1.41 -27.68
C ARG A 3 19.85 2.41 -28.27
N LEU A 4 19.76 2.48 -29.60
CA LEU A 4 18.84 3.36 -30.36
C LEU A 4 17.36 3.25 -29.90
N ARG A 5 16.98 2.15 -29.30
CA ARG A 5 15.63 1.89 -28.76
C ARG A 5 15.25 2.73 -27.52
N THR A 6 16.16 3.54 -26.96
CA THR A 6 15.91 4.34 -25.77
C THR A 6 15.85 5.84 -26.05
N ILE A 7 16.04 6.26 -27.31
CA ILE A 7 16.04 7.66 -27.74
C ILE A 7 14.68 8.03 -28.31
N PHE A 8 14.10 9.08 -27.79
CA PHE A 8 12.86 9.66 -28.30
C PHE A 8 13.07 11.14 -28.53
N LEU A 9 12.50 11.66 -29.63
CA LEU A 9 12.44 13.09 -29.89
C LEU A 9 11.19 13.66 -29.17
N THR A 10 11.37 14.82 -28.58
CA THR A 10 10.27 15.49 -27.88
C THR A 10 9.40 16.30 -28.84
N GLN A 11 8.25 16.76 -28.37
CA GLN A 11 7.40 17.71 -29.14
C GLN A 11 8.16 19.00 -29.49
N ARG A 12 9.08 19.46 -28.63
CA ARG A 12 9.90 20.65 -28.89
C ARG A 12 10.78 20.45 -30.11
N ALA A 13 11.39 19.27 -30.28
CA ALA A 13 12.20 18.95 -31.44
C ALA A 13 11.38 18.97 -32.73
N PHE A 14 10.16 18.43 -32.69
CA PHE A 14 9.24 18.45 -33.85
C PHE A 14 8.80 19.87 -34.18
N LEU A 15 8.40 20.68 -33.18
CA LEU A 15 8.00 22.05 -33.39
C LEU A 15 9.14 22.92 -33.96
N ALA A 16 10.34 22.74 -33.43
CA ALA A 16 11.54 23.40 -33.97
C ALA A 16 11.84 22.94 -35.38
N GLY A 17 11.70 21.65 -35.68
CA GLY A 17 11.82 21.14 -37.06
C GLY A 17 10.81 21.75 -38.01
N TRP A 18 9.53 21.84 -37.62
CA TRP A 18 8.50 22.46 -38.43
C TRP A 18 8.77 23.95 -38.67
N SER A 19 9.24 24.71 -37.67
CA SER A 19 9.59 26.12 -37.84
C SER A 19 10.75 26.31 -38.81
N VAL A 20 11.73 25.43 -38.79
CA VAL A 20 12.85 25.44 -39.75
C VAL A 20 12.37 25.14 -41.15
N VAL A 21 11.47 24.16 -41.32
CA VAL A 21 10.88 23.87 -42.66
C VAL A 21 10.12 25.06 -43.23
N LEU A 22 9.30 25.74 -42.42
CA LEU A 22 8.60 26.92 -42.83
C LEU A 22 9.53 28.05 -43.25
N LEU A 23 10.65 28.23 -42.55
CA LEU A 23 11.68 29.22 -42.84
C LEU A 23 12.41 28.91 -44.16
N LEU A 24 12.63 27.63 -44.47
CA LEU A 24 13.22 27.22 -45.76
C LEU A 24 12.23 27.43 -46.93
N ILE A 25 10.93 27.19 -46.71
CA ILE A 25 9.88 27.46 -47.71
C ILE A 25 9.79 28.99 -48.00
N ALA A 26 9.80 29.81 -46.95
CA ALA A 26 9.85 31.25 -47.09
C ALA A 26 11.10 31.72 -47.84
N GLY A 27 12.20 31.02 -47.70
CA GLY A 27 13.45 31.25 -48.40
C GLY A 27 13.38 31.10 -49.92
N TRP A 28 12.35 30.42 -50.43
CA TRP A 28 12.09 30.36 -51.87
C TRP A 28 11.71 31.74 -52.45
N PHE A 29 11.03 32.53 -51.64
CA PHE A 29 10.57 33.86 -52.05
C PHE A 29 11.55 34.97 -51.63
N TRP A 30 12.45 34.74 -50.64
CA TRP A 30 13.31 35.75 -50.08
C TRP A 30 14.66 35.17 -49.66
N ALA A 31 15.74 35.56 -50.41
CA ALA A 31 17.08 35.00 -50.22
C ALA A 31 17.63 35.07 -48.80
N PRO A 32 17.44 36.15 -48.01
CA PRO A 32 17.88 36.17 -46.61
C PRO A 32 17.23 35.07 -45.73
N ALA A 33 15.97 34.74 -45.98
CA ALA A 33 15.26 33.67 -45.26
C ALA A 33 15.87 32.30 -45.57
N LEU A 34 16.38 32.06 -46.78
CA LEU A 34 17.03 30.83 -47.16
C LEU A 34 18.34 30.65 -46.35
N ILE A 35 19.12 31.71 -46.22
CA ILE A 35 20.36 31.69 -45.42
C ILE A 35 20.03 31.43 -43.95
N ALA A 36 19.04 32.13 -43.40
CA ALA A 36 18.58 31.94 -42.03
C ALA A 36 18.06 30.51 -41.82
N GLY A 37 17.30 29.94 -42.77
CA GLY A 37 16.85 28.56 -42.72
C GLY A 37 17.97 27.51 -42.65
N LYS A 38 19.01 27.69 -43.52
CA LYS A 38 20.21 26.82 -43.47
C LYS A 38 20.94 26.91 -42.15
N LEU A 39 21.12 28.11 -41.60
CA LEU A 39 21.76 28.31 -40.27
C LEU A 39 20.89 27.67 -39.14
N ALA A 40 19.57 27.80 -39.25
CA ALA A 40 18.64 27.19 -38.29
C ALA A 40 18.69 25.65 -38.31
N VAL A 41 18.80 25.04 -39.50
CA VAL A 41 19.02 23.59 -39.63
C VAL A 41 20.30 23.18 -38.87
N LEU A 42 21.41 23.86 -39.17
CA LEU A 42 22.68 23.57 -38.55
C LEU A 42 22.59 23.72 -37.01
N ALA A 43 22.01 24.81 -36.54
CA ALA A 43 21.81 25.07 -35.10
C ALA A 43 20.96 23.98 -34.44
N LEU A 44 19.85 23.56 -35.07
CA LEU A 44 19.00 22.50 -34.57
C LEU A 44 19.70 21.16 -34.47
N VAL A 45 20.50 20.81 -35.51
CA VAL A 45 21.29 19.55 -35.50
C VAL A 45 22.32 19.59 -34.37
N ILE A 46 23.03 20.69 -34.20
CA ILE A 46 23.99 20.86 -33.12
C ILE A 46 23.29 20.77 -31.76
N ALA A 47 22.12 21.41 -31.58
CA ALA A 47 21.36 21.38 -30.35
C ALA A 47 20.89 19.96 -29.99
N VAL A 48 20.39 19.21 -30.95
CA VAL A 48 19.95 17.80 -30.76
C VAL A 48 21.15 16.90 -30.41
N ILE A 49 22.29 17.08 -31.05
CA ILE A 49 23.51 16.33 -30.76
C ILE A 49 24.02 16.68 -29.36
N ALA A 50 24.04 17.95 -28.98
CA ALA A 50 24.48 18.41 -27.67
C ALA A 50 23.57 17.84 -26.56
N ASP A 51 22.25 17.90 -26.76
CA ASP A 51 21.26 17.34 -25.84
C ASP A 51 21.42 15.83 -25.70
N GLY A 52 21.60 15.13 -26.84
CA GLY A 52 21.93 13.71 -26.83
C GLY A 52 23.23 13.40 -26.09
N TYR A 53 24.25 14.21 -26.24
CA TYR A 53 25.52 14.04 -25.51
C TYR A 53 25.37 14.22 -24.00
N ILE A 54 24.59 15.21 -23.56
CA ILE A 54 24.28 15.43 -22.13
C ILE A 54 23.57 14.19 -21.55
N LEU A 55 22.55 13.64 -22.26
CA LEU A 55 21.75 12.54 -21.74
C LEU A 55 22.46 11.17 -21.83
N TYR A 56 23.32 10.95 -22.84
CA TYR A 56 23.99 9.67 -23.10
C TYR A 56 25.46 9.63 -22.70
N GLY A 57 26.06 10.77 -22.38
CA GLY A 57 27.44 10.86 -21.92
C GLY A 57 27.72 10.08 -20.64
N ARG A 58 26.68 9.79 -19.87
CA ARG A 58 26.77 8.96 -18.66
C ARG A 58 26.03 7.64 -18.84
N ARG A 59 26.72 6.55 -18.42
CA ARG A 59 26.20 5.18 -18.59
C ARG A 59 24.98 4.90 -17.70
N THR A 60 24.99 5.32 -16.45
CA THR A 60 24.00 5.06 -15.41
C THR A 60 22.97 6.17 -15.25
N GLY A 61 23.22 7.39 -15.56
CA GLY A 61 22.34 8.56 -15.61
C GLY A 61 21.26 8.71 -14.51
N MET A 62 20.49 7.67 -14.21
CA MET A 62 19.42 7.67 -13.22
C MET A 62 19.24 6.31 -12.55
N THR A 63 18.94 6.33 -11.24
CA THR A 63 18.53 5.15 -10.48
C THR A 63 17.19 5.42 -9.77
N ALA A 64 16.41 4.39 -9.62
CA ALA A 64 15.15 4.45 -8.85
C ALA A 64 15.00 3.23 -7.95
N SER A 65 14.36 3.42 -6.82
CA SER A 65 13.97 2.35 -5.92
C SER A 65 12.56 2.59 -5.39
N ARG A 66 11.84 1.49 -5.12
CA ARG A 66 10.50 1.55 -4.55
C ARG A 66 10.53 1.16 -3.07
N ARG A 67 10.09 2.07 -2.22
CA ARG A 67 9.88 1.81 -0.80
C ARG A 67 8.40 1.65 -0.53
N THR A 68 8.02 0.52 0.01
CA THR A 68 6.67 0.23 0.48
C THR A 68 6.75 -0.81 1.58
N LEU A 69 5.71 -0.92 2.37
CA LEU A 69 5.59 -1.98 3.37
C LEU A 69 5.64 -3.35 2.69
N GLU A 70 6.18 -4.34 3.38
CA GLU A 70 6.23 -5.72 2.89
C GLU A 70 4.84 -6.37 2.87
N ARG A 71 3.96 -5.87 3.71
CA ARG A 71 2.58 -6.36 3.88
C ARG A 71 1.61 -5.20 3.82
N TRP A 72 0.62 -5.32 2.99
CA TRP A 72 -0.45 -4.33 2.87
C TRP A 72 -1.72 -4.80 3.55
N SER A 73 -2.49 -3.82 4.00
CA SER A 73 -3.81 -4.01 4.60
C SER A 73 -4.87 -3.91 3.51
N ASN A 74 -5.73 -4.93 3.38
CA ASN A 74 -6.83 -4.94 2.41
C ASN A 74 -7.89 -3.90 2.78
N GLY A 75 -8.33 -3.12 1.80
CA GLY A 75 -9.32 -2.05 2.00
C GLY A 75 -8.77 -0.76 2.60
N ASP A 76 -7.53 -0.74 3.09
CA ASP A 76 -6.91 0.42 3.70
C ASP A 76 -5.96 1.13 2.72
N VAL A 77 -5.64 2.39 3.05
CA VAL A 77 -4.69 3.20 2.28
C VAL A 77 -3.27 2.80 2.67
N ASN A 78 -2.51 2.33 1.68
CA ASN A 78 -1.10 1.95 1.85
C ASN A 78 -0.21 2.92 1.10
N ALA A 79 0.83 3.44 1.78
CA ALA A 79 1.76 4.39 1.20
C ALA A 79 2.87 3.69 0.40
N VAL A 80 3.25 4.31 -0.71
CA VAL A 80 4.36 3.90 -1.57
C VAL A 80 5.17 5.11 -1.91
N THR A 81 6.50 5.03 -1.74
CA THR A 81 7.45 6.08 -2.08
C THR A 81 8.40 5.59 -3.16
N LEU A 82 8.49 6.32 -4.26
CA LEU A 82 9.52 6.14 -5.28
C LEU A 82 10.68 7.08 -4.98
N GLN A 83 11.85 6.53 -4.74
CA GLN A 83 13.07 7.29 -4.55
C GLN A 83 13.82 7.34 -5.86
N LEU A 84 13.98 8.54 -6.41
CA LEU A 84 14.69 8.81 -7.64
C LEU A 84 16.02 9.50 -7.31
N LYS A 85 17.10 9.07 -7.94
CA LYS A 85 18.42 9.68 -7.82
C LYS A 85 18.98 9.98 -9.20
N SER A 86 19.32 11.23 -9.43
CA SER A 86 20.02 11.68 -10.64
C SER A 86 21.54 11.54 -10.49
N GLU A 87 22.19 11.07 -11.53
CA GLU A 87 23.65 11.06 -11.67
C GLU A 87 24.11 12.04 -12.77
N TYR A 88 23.19 12.88 -13.26
CA TYR A 88 23.49 13.94 -14.20
C TYR A 88 24.12 15.14 -13.50
N GLY A 89 25.07 15.78 -14.16
CA GLY A 89 25.68 17.02 -13.67
C GLY A 89 24.88 18.29 -13.99
N THR A 90 23.71 18.16 -14.59
CA THR A 90 22.76 19.22 -14.95
C THR A 90 21.38 18.87 -14.40
N ASP A 91 20.55 19.89 -14.26
CA ASP A 91 19.14 19.69 -13.92
C ASP A 91 18.45 18.89 -15.02
N ILE A 92 17.54 18.01 -14.62
CA ILE A 92 16.80 17.14 -15.53
C ILE A 92 15.30 17.22 -15.27
N HIS A 93 14.53 17.17 -16.34
CA HIS A 93 13.09 16.97 -16.28
C HIS A 93 12.80 15.47 -16.38
N VAL A 94 12.02 14.96 -15.46
CA VAL A 94 11.67 13.56 -15.42
C VAL A 94 10.17 13.34 -15.51
N ARG A 95 9.80 12.33 -16.30
CA ARG A 95 8.46 11.79 -16.36
C ARG A 95 8.54 10.31 -15.98
N VAL A 96 7.99 9.98 -14.83
CA VAL A 96 8.08 8.63 -14.24
C VAL A 96 6.72 7.96 -14.30
N LEU A 97 6.71 6.74 -14.82
CA LEU A 97 5.57 5.84 -14.84
C LEU A 97 5.91 4.63 -13.97
N ASP A 98 5.13 4.39 -12.93
CA ASP A 98 5.26 3.19 -12.11
C ASP A 98 4.29 2.11 -12.62
N GLU A 99 4.82 0.95 -12.98
CA GLU A 99 4.01 -0.18 -13.45
C GLU A 99 3.32 -0.85 -12.25
N LEU A 100 2.10 -0.37 -11.97
CA LEU A 100 1.28 -0.90 -10.88
C LEU A 100 0.85 -2.35 -11.16
N PRO A 101 0.64 -3.15 -10.08
CA PRO A 101 0.02 -4.46 -10.18
C PRO A 101 -1.32 -4.42 -10.95
N ILE A 102 -1.55 -5.43 -11.77
CA ILE A 102 -2.73 -5.50 -12.68
C ILE A 102 -4.07 -5.43 -11.91
N GLN A 103 -4.08 -5.85 -10.65
CA GLN A 103 -5.26 -5.84 -9.80
C GLN A 103 -5.81 -4.43 -9.56
N PHE A 104 -4.97 -3.38 -9.65
CA PHE A 104 -5.43 -1.99 -9.50
C PHE A 104 -6.15 -1.46 -10.73
N GLN A 105 -5.99 -2.10 -11.91
CA GLN A 105 -6.56 -1.67 -13.19
C GLN A 105 -6.26 -0.20 -13.54
N LYS A 106 -5.25 0.40 -12.91
CA LYS A 106 -4.77 1.77 -13.16
C LYS A 106 -3.47 1.71 -13.93
N ARG A 107 -3.41 2.37 -15.09
CA ARG A 107 -2.22 2.41 -15.95
C ARG A 107 -1.59 3.79 -16.06
N ASP A 108 -2.25 4.81 -15.50
CA ASP A 108 -1.93 6.22 -15.78
C ASP A 108 -1.28 6.94 -14.60
N LEU A 109 -0.53 6.19 -13.77
CA LEU A 109 0.20 6.80 -12.66
C LEU A 109 1.50 7.43 -13.20
N VAL A 110 1.37 8.66 -13.71
CA VAL A 110 2.48 9.42 -14.29
C VAL A 110 2.84 10.58 -13.38
N PHE A 111 4.07 10.61 -12.92
CA PHE A 111 4.64 11.72 -12.18
C PHE A 111 5.54 12.53 -13.08
N ARG A 112 5.45 13.86 -12.98
CA ARG A 112 6.35 14.80 -13.69
C ARG A 112 7.03 15.69 -12.68
N GLY A 113 8.29 16.02 -12.93
CA GLY A 113 9.01 16.92 -12.08
C GLY A 113 10.44 17.12 -12.50
N ASN A 114 11.15 17.99 -11.77
CA ASN A 114 12.56 18.29 -11.99
C ASN A 114 13.37 17.65 -10.88
N ILE A 115 14.56 17.19 -11.22
CA ILE A 115 15.56 16.72 -10.26
C ILE A 115 16.82 17.56 -10.51
N PRO A 116 17.36 18.23 -9.49
CA PRO A 116 18.57 19.01 -9.64
C PRO A 116 19.79 18.13 -9.95
N ALA A 117 20.86 18.75 -10.41
CA ALA A 117 22.12 18.06 -10.67
C ALA A 117 22.56 17.27 -9.44
N TRP A 118 22.87 15.98 -9.62
CA TRP A 118 23.25 15.03 -8.56
C TRP A 118 22.21 14.89 -7.43
N GLY A 119 21.01 15.38 -7.67
CA GLY A 119 19.94 15.44 -6.68
C GLY A 119 19.18 14.15 -6.49
N ARG A 120 18.29 14.18 -5.50
CA ARG A 120 17.31 13.12 -5.21
C ARG A 120 15.92 13.72 -5.15
N ARG A 121 14.92 12.91 -5.50
CA ARG A 121 13.53 13.28 -5.37
C ARG A 121 12.71 12.07 -4.95
N ASP A 122 11.90 12.25 -3.93
CA ASP A 122 10.96 11.25 -3.48
C ASP A 122 9.57 11.62 -4.04
N LEU A 123 8.86 10.61 -4.55
CA LEU A 123 7.51 10.73 -5.07
C LEU A 123 6.61 9.81 -4.26
N ASP A 124 5.69 10.40 -3.51
CA ASP A 124 4.78 9.67 -2.66
C ASP A 124 3.43 9.50 -3.35
N TYR A 125 2.90 8.31 -3.27
CA TYR A 125 1.53 8.01 -3.68
C TYR A 125 0.92 6.94 -2.79
N THR A 126 -0.39 6.78 -2.89
CA THR A 126 -1.11 5.81 -2.09
C THR A 126 -1.87 4.84 -2.98
N VAL A 127 -1.98 3.61 -2.51
CA VAL A 127 -2.76 2.55 -3.15
C VAL A 127 -3.72 1.94 -2.14
N ARG A 128 -4.91 1.55 -2.62
CA ARG A 128 -5.91 0.87 -1.81
C ARG A 128 -6.25 -0.47 -2.47
N PRO A 129 -5.64 -1.57 -2.03
CA PRO A 129 -5.98 -2.90 -2.53
C PRO A 129 -7.37 -3.29 -2.05
N VAL A 130 -8.16 -3.91 -2.93
CA VAL A 130 -9.53 -4.36 -2.65
C VAL A 130 -9.67 -5.89 -2.67
N GLN A 131 -8.59 -6.57 -3.01
CA GLN A 131 -8.52 -8.03 -3.03
C GLN A 131 -7.29 -8.49 -2.27
N ARG A 132 -7.40 -9.58 -1.54
CA ARG A 132 -6.26 -10.23 -0.88
C ARG A 132 -5.44 -11.04 -1.90
N GLY A 133 -4.17 -11.21 -1.63
CA GLY A 133 -3.28 -11.99 -2.46
C GLY A 133 -1.92 -11.32 -2.65
N VAL A 134 -1.16 -11.81 -3.62
CA VAL A 134 0.16 -11.26 -3.94
C VAL A 134 0.03 -10.28 -5.10
N TYR A 135 0.49 -9.06 -4.87
CA TYR A 135 0.54 -7.99 -5.83
C TYR A 135 1.96 -7.84 -6.37
N ARG A 136 2.11 -7.91 -7.69
CA ARG A 136 3.41 -7.85 -8.37
C ARG A 136 3.55 -6.52 -9.08
N TYR A 137 4.48 -5.72 -8.61
CA TYR A 137 4.91 -4.50 -9.30
C TYR A 137 5.81 -4.86 -10.48
N GLY A 138 5.64 -4.13 -11.56
CA GLY A 138 6.56 -4.15 -12.68
C GLY A 138 7.75 -3.20 -12.50
N ALA A 139 8.37 -2.83 -13.61
CA ALA A 139 9.49 -1.91 -13.66
C ALA A 139 9.03 -0.46 -13.44
N ILE A 140 9.95 0.39 -13.01
CA ILE A 140 9.77 1.85 -13.01
C ILE A 140 10.29 2.37 -14.35
N GLN A 141 9.41 2.94 -15.17
CA GLN A 141 9.77 3.56 -16.43
C GLN A 141 10.03 5.05 -16.19
N ALA A 142 11.23 5.51 -16.44
CA ALA A 142 11.59 6.91 -16.31
C ALA A 142 12.02 7.47 -17.66
N TYR A 143 11.41 8.57 -18.04
CA TYR A 143 11.74 9.34 -19.22
C TYR A 143 12.43 10.62 -18.76
N VAL A 144 13.65 10.83 -19.21
CA VAL A 144 14.51 11.93 -18.77
C VAL A 144 14.82 12.83 -19.95
N SER A 145 14.61 14.12 -19.78
CA SER A 145 15.02 15.17 -20.72
C SER A 145 15.88 16.24 -20.01
N SER A 146 16.78 16.87 -20.74
CA SER A 146 17.54 18.01 -20.24
C SER A 146 16.71 19.31 -20.33
N ASP A 147 17.27 20.42 -19.91
CA ASP A 147 16.66 21.74 -20.07
C ASP A 147 16.46 22.13 -21.54
N LEU A 148 17.34 21.68 -22.45
CA LEU A 148 17.15 21.88 -23.89
C LEU A 148 15.87 21.20 -24.38
N GLY A 149 15.64 19.99 -23.90
CA GLY A 149 14.40 19.26 -24.09
C GLY A 149 14.09 18.87 -25.54
N PHE A 150 15.10 18.63 -26.38
CA PHE A 150 14.95 18.09 -27.74
C PHE A 150 14.90 16.58 -27.76
N VAL A 151 15.67 15.95 -26.85
CA VAL A 151 15.80 14.51 -26.73
C VAL A 151 15.25 14.03 -25.39
N GLU A 152 14.61 12.88 -25.38
CA GLU A 152 14.15 12.17 -24.18
C GLU A 152 14.80 10.80 -24.15
N ARG A 153 15.43 10.45 -23.02
CA ARG A 153 16.03 9.11 -22.80
C ARG A 153 15.14 8.30 -21.86
N ARG A 154 14.77 7.10 -22.33
CA ARG A 154 14.00 6.14 -21.52
C ARG A 154 14.92 5.26 -20.71
N PHE A 155 14.62 5.13 -19.41
CA PHE A 155 15.19 4.16 -18.51
C PHE A 155 14.10 3.18 -18.07
N SER A 156 14.39 1.89 -18.16
CA SER A 156 13.60 0.85 -17.52
C SER A 156 14.39 0.37 -16.32
N LEU A 157 13.95 0.78 -15.13
CA LEU A 157 14.62 0.51 -13.87
C LEU A 157 13.93 -0.70 -13.25
N ASP A 158 14.67 -1.79 -13.11
CA ASP A 158 14.13 -3.02 -12.52
C ASP A 158 13.97 -2.82 -11.01
N ALA A 159 12.75 -2.57 -10.62
CA ALA A 159 12.32 -2.46 -9.23
C ALA A 159 11.12 -3.38 -8.99
N ALA A 160 11.09 -4.53 -9.67
CA ALA A 160 10.06 -5.54 -9.47
C ALA A 160 10.00 -5.92 -7.99
N LYS A 161 8.81 -5.88 -7.42
CA LYS A 161 8.58 -6.19 -6.01
C LYS A 161 7.23 -6.89 -5.85
N GLU A 162 7.23 -7.94 -5.06
CA GLU A 162 6.00 -8.59 -4.64
C GLU A 162 5.60 -8.06 -3.26
N VAL A 163 4.30 -7.76 -3.10
CA VAL A 163 3.73 -7.30 -1.84
C VAL A 163 2.51 -8.16 -1.54
N ALA A 164 2.50 -8.76 -0.36
CA ALA A 164 1.37 -9.56 0.10
C ALA A 164 0.30 -8.67 0.75
N VAL A 165 -0.96 -8.84 0.32
CA VAL A 165 -2.12 -8.13 0.86
C VAL A 165 -2.86 -9.06 1.82
N TYR A 166 -2.86 -8.66 3.09
CA TYR A 166 -3.50 -9.37 4.20
C TYR A 166 -4.86 -8.73 4.55
N PRO A 167 -5.71 -9.43 5.32
CA PRO A 167 -6.90 -8.82 5.89
C PRO A 167 -6.57 -7.54 6.66
N SER A 168 -7.55 -6.64 6.81
CA SER A 168 -7.31 -5.32 7.42
C SER A 168 -6.85 -5.42 8.88
N TYR A 169 -5.54 -5.36 9.10
CA TYR A 169 -4.94 -5.34 10.43
C TYR A 169 -4.97 -3.93 11.07
N LEU A 170 -5.14 -2.87 10.29
CA LEU A 170 -5.29 -1.51 10.82
C LEU A 170 -6.63 -1.35 11.54
N GLN A 171 -7.70 -1.91 10.97
CA GLN A 171 -9.01 -1.96 11.63
C GLN A 171 -8.96 -2.82 12.89
N LEU A 172 -8.29 -3.98 12.84
CA LEU A 172 -8.06 -4.83 13.99
C LEU A 172 -7.49 -4.01 15.17
N ARG A 173 -6.40 -3.29 14.94
CA ARG A 173 -5.73 -2.47 15.96
C ARG A 173 -6.65 -1.38 16.54
N LYS A 174 -7.49 -0.77 15.71
CA LYS A 174 -8.49 0.22 16.15
C LYS A 174 -9.52 -0.40 17.10
N TYR A 175 -10.05 -1.57 16.76
CA TYR A 175 -11.05 -2.27 17.59
C TYR A 175 -10.43 -2.87 18.86
N GLU A 176 -9.19 -3.33 18.82
CA GLU A 176 -8.45 -3.75 20.01
C GLU A 176 -8.31 -2.60 21.03
N LEU A 177 -7.91 -1.43 20.57
CA LEU A 177 -7.81 -0.24 21.43
C LEU A 177 -9.17 0.17 22.01
N LEU A 178 -10.25 0.04 21.23
CA LEU A 178 -11.62 0.27 21.72
C LEU A 178 -12.06 -0.77 22.75
N ALA A 179 -11.65 -2.02 22.59
CA ALA A 179 -11.98 -3.10 23.53
C ALA A 179 -11.24 -2.97 24.88
N ILE A 180 -10.01 -2.45 24.85
CA ILE A 180 -9.20 -2.16 26.05
C ILE A 180 -9.71 -0.91 26.76
N SER A 181 -10.13 0.12 26.01
CA SER A 181 -10.76 1.28 26.62
C SER A 181 -12.20 0.90 27.01
N ASP A 182 -12.57 1.03 28.29
CA ASP A 182 -13.93 0.76 28.82
C ASP A 182 -15.07 1.57 28.12
N ARG A 183 -14.79 2.18 27.00
CA ARG A 183 -15.75 2.93 26.16
C ARG A 183 -16.82 2.05 25.50
N LEU A 184 -16.66 0.73 25.47
CA LEU A 184 -17.74 -0.20 25.09
C LEU A 184 -18.95 -0.10 26.03
N THR A 185 -18.73 0.30 27.27
CA THR A 185 -19.81 0.58 28.25
C THR A 185 -20.60 1.83 27.89
N LEU A 186 -19.97 2.84 27.29
CA LEU A 186 -20.59 4.06 26.80
C LEU A 186 -21.40 3.84 25.50
N ALA A 187 -21.07 2.81 24.71
CA ALA A 187 -21.81 2.44 23.51
C ALA A 187 -23.06 1.61 23.78
N GLY A 188 -23.50 1.46 25.05
CA GLY A 188 -24.75 0.80 25.44
C GLY A 188 -24.72 -0.74 25.35
N ILE A 189 -23.55 -1.34 25.18
CA ILE A 189 -23.39 -2.80 25.17
C ILE A 189 -23.48 -3.30 26.62
N LYS A 190 -24.66 -3.75 27.01
CA LYS A 190 -24.95 -4.30 28.35
C LYS A 190 -24.10 -5.55 28.58
N ARG A 191 -23.32 -5.55 29.66
CA ARG A 191 -22.57 -6.75 30.09
C ARG A 191 -23.58 -7.84 30.47
N VAL A 192 -23.80 -8.81 29.59
CA VAL A 192 -24.63 -9.98 29.91
C VAL A 192 -23.82 -10.87 30.83
N ARG A 193 -24.18 -10.91 32.09
CA ARG A 193 -23.63 -11.85 33.06
C ARG A 193 -24.14 -13.24 32.67
N ARG A 194 -23.35 -14.01 31.95
CA ARG A 194 -23.65 -15.41 31.69
C ARG A 194 -23.33 -16.19 32.96
N VAL A 195 -24.33 -16.91 33.47
CA VAL A 195 -24.13 -17.93 34.52
C VAL A 195 -23.38 -19.06 33.81
N ALA A 196 -22.13 -19.30 34.19
CA ALA A 196 -21.32 -20.39 33.65
C ALA A 196 -22.01 -21.73 33.98
N GLN A 197 -22.28 -22.54 32.96
CA GLN A 197 -22.87 -23.86 33.13
C GLN A 197 -21.81 -24.98 33.36
N HIS A 198 -20.52 -24.64 33.22
CA HIS A 198 -19.40 -25.55 33.43
C HIS A 198 -18.49 -24.99 34.50
N ALA A 199 -18.73 -25.43 35.72
CA ALA A 199 -17.88 -25.07 36.86
C ALA A 199 -17.10 -26.33 37.28
N GLU A 200 -15.77 -26.24 37.27
CA GLU A 200 -14.90 -27.29 37.75
C GLU A 200 -14.87 -27.27 39.30
N PHE A 201 -14.97 -28.46 39.93
CA PHE A 201 -14.93 -28.56 41.38
C PHE A 201 -13.53 -28.15 41.92
N GLU A 202 -13.49 -27.09 42.75
CA GLU A 202 -12.25 -26.57 43.33
C GLU A 202 -12.00 -27.20 44.71
N ARG A 203 -12.95 -27.00 45.65
CA ARG A 203 -12.80 -27.46 47.04
C ARG A 203 -14.12 -27.45 47.78
N ILE A 204 -14.12 -28.09 48.96
CA ILE A 204 -15.24 -27.99 49.90
C ILE A 204 -14.85 -27.00 50.99
N LYS A 205 -15.68 -25.96 51.17
CA LYS A 205 -15.52 -24.93 52.21
C LYS A 205 -16.69 -24.92 53.17
N GLU A 206 -16.52 -24.26 54.35
CA GLU A 206 -17.61 -24.00 55.25
C GLU A 206 -18.58 -22.97 54.64
N TYR A 207 -19.86 -23.20 54.82
CA TYR A 207 -20.93 -22.33 54.34
C TYR A 207 -20.84 -20.94 55.00
N VAL A 208 -20.89 -19.87 54.19
CA VAL A 208 -20.98 -18.49 54.64
C VAL A 208 -22.32 -17.90 54.14
N PRO A 209 -23.02 -17.07 54.95
CA PRO A 209 -24.23 -16.39 54.47
C PRO A 209 -23.96 -15.67 53.17
N GLY A 210 -24.72 -16.03 52.10
CA GLY A 210 -24.51 -15.56 50.73
C GLY A 210 -24.05 -16.62 49.74
N ASP A 211 -23.59 -17.78 50.18
CA ASP A 211 -23.28 -18.92 49.32
C ASP A 211 -24.55 -19.57 48.80
N ASP A 212 -24.49 -20.12 47.57
CA ASP A 212 -25.64 -20.80 46.95
C ASP A 212 -25.97 -22.10 47.69
N ARG A 213 -27.18 -22.19 48.27
CA ARG A 213 -27.66 -23.38 48.98
C ARG A 213 -27.73 -24.64 48.14
N ARG A 214 -27.75 -24.53 46.83
CA ARG A 214 -27.78 -25.64 45.89
C ARG A 214 -26.45 -26.39 45.82
N THR A 215 -25.35 -25.76 46.26
CA THR A 215 -24.02 -26.32 46.27
C THR A 215 -23.67 -27.03 47.61
N VAL A 216 -24.61 -27.18 48.53
CA VAL A 216 -24.40 -27.81 49.84
C VAL A 216 -24.01 -29.27 49.64
N ASN A 217 -22.85 -29.64 50.25
CA ASN A 217 -22.36 -31.01 50.27
C ASN A 217 -22.82 -31.71 51.56
N TRP A 218 -23.95 -32.40 51.48
CA TRP A 218 -24.55 -33.08 52.63
C TRP A 218 -23.67 -34.16 53.26
N LYS A 219 -22.85 -34.84 52.44
CA LYS A 219 -21.90 -35.86 52.93
C LYS A 219 -20.76 -35.24 53.76
N ALA A 220 -20.21 -34.11 53.32
CA ALA A 220 -19.20 -33.37 54.05
C ALA A 220 -19.77 -32.72 55.34
N THR A 221 -21.01 -32.17 55.25
CA THR A 221 -21.76 -31.62 56.37
C THR A 221 -21.98 -32.63 57.47
N ALA A 222 -22.45 -33.82 57.10
CA ALA A 222 -22.66 -34.92 58.09
C ALA A 222 -21.40 -35.35 58.80
N ARG A 223 -20.26 -35.34 58.09
CA ARG A 223 -18.97 -35.73 58.69
C ARG A 223 -18.38 -34.67 59.62
N ARG A 224 -18.57 -33.39 59.31
CA ARG A 224 -17.96 -32.26 60.06
C ARG A 224 -18.91 -31.60 61.07
N GLY A 225 -20.19 -31.94 61.07
CA GLY A 225 -21.16 -31.31 61.95
C GLY A 225 -21.42 -29.81 61.66
N ARG A 226 -20.89 -29.30 60.57
CA ARG A 226 -21.08 -27.91 60.13
C ARG A 226 -21.49 -27.93 58.65
N MET A 227 -22.27 -26.94 58.24
CA MET A 227 -22.72 -26.82 56.86
C MET A 227 -21.53 -26.56 55.91
N MET A 228 -21.38 -27.45 54.93
CA MET A 228 -20.28 -27.42 53.96
C MET A 228 -20.82 -27.25 52.58
N VAL A 229 -20.18 -26.44 51.73
CA VAL A 229 -20.55 -26.19 50.32
C VAL A 229 -19.39 -26.54 49.39
N ASN A 230 -19.76 -27.04 48.20
CA ASN A 230 -18.80 -27.20 47.11
C ASN A 230 -18.54 -25.82 46.50
N GLN A 231 -17.29 -25.44 46.47
CA GLN A 231 -16.84 -24.29 45.74
C GLN A 231 -16.39 -24.76 44.36
N TYR A 232 -16.91 -24.09 43.34
CA TYR A 232 -16.59 -24.33 41.95
C TYR A 232 -15.81 -23.15 41.40
N GLN A 233 -14.81 -23.40 40.59
CA GLN A 233 -14.07 -22.40 39.85
C GLN A 233 -14.60 -22.37 38.44
N ASP A 234 -14.85 -21.15 37.93
CA ASP A 234 -15.19 -21.00 36.53
C ASP A 234 -13.98 -21.42 35.68
N GLU A 235 -14.22 -22.37 34.79
CA GLU A 235 -13.22 -22.78 33.80
C GLU A 235 -12.90 -21.58 32.91
N ARG A 236 -11.68 -21.03 33.06
CA ARG A 236 -11.29 -19.78 32.37
C ARG A 236 -10.99 -19.98 30.89
N ALA A 237 -10.67 -21.22 30.47
CA ALA A 237 -10.37 -21.52 29.09
C ALA A 237 -11.66 -21.77 28.28
N GLN A 238 -12.18 -20.72 27.64
CA GLN A 238 -13.29 -20.85 26.69
C GLN A 238 -12.72 -21.05 25.29
N GLN A 239 -13.15 -22.14 24.63
CA GLN A 239 -12.86 -22.34 23.21
C GLN A 239 -13.76 -21.45 22.37
N VAL A 240 -13.16 -20.55 21.57
CA VAL A 240 -13.87 -19.66 20.66
C VAL A 240 -13.72 -20.20 19.24
N PHE A 241 -14.83 -20.56 18.61
CA PHE A 241 -14.88 -21.02 17.22
C PHE A 241 -15.43 -19.91 16.35
N ALA A 242 -14.67 -19.49 15.33
CA ALA A 242 -15.12 -18.55 14.32
C ALA A 242 -15.50 -19.32 13.04
N LEU A 243 -16.78 -19.39 12.74
CA LEU A 243 -17.30 -20.01 11.52
C LEU A 243 -17.53 -18.94 10.46
N ILE A 244 -16.90 -19.09 9.31
CA ILE A 244 -16.99 -18.15 8.19
C ILE A 244 -17.62 -18.86 7.00
N ASP A 245 -18.77 -18.34 6.54
CA ASP A 245 -19.38 -18.79 5.28
C ASP A 245 -18.51 -18.32 4.11
N THR A 246 -18.19 -19.25 3.19
CA THR A 246 -17.43 -18.98 1.95
C THR A 246 -18.30 -19.15 0.70
N GLY A 247 -19.61 -19.23 0.87
CA GLY A 247 -20.59 -19.41 -0.20
C GLY A 247 -20.55 -18.28 -1.24
N ARG A 248 -21.26 -18.49 -2.34
CA ARG A 248 -21.28 -17.55 -3.48
C ARG A 248 -21.75 -16.15 -3.09
N VAL A 249 -22.69 -16.04 -2.16
CA VAL A 249 -23.24 -14.77 -1.68
C VAL A 249 -22.17 -13.92 -1.01
N MET A 250 -21.22 -14.53 -0.31
CA MET A 250 -20.14 -13.83 0.39
C MET A 250 -19.13 -13.16 -0.56
N LYS A 251 -19.19 -13.45 -1.85
CA LYS A 251 -18.37 -12.77 -2.88
C LYS A 251 -18.98 -11.45 -3.34
N MET A 252 -20.20 -11.11 -2.90
CA MET A 252 -20.83 -9.84 -3.28
C MET A 252 -20.03 -8.66 -2.77
N PRO A 253 -19.80 -7.63 -3.62
CA PRO A 253 -19.11 -6.41 -3.23
C PRO A 253 -20.00 -5.58 -2.28
N PHE A 254 -19.40 -5.06 -1.23
CA PHE A 254 -19.99 -4.13 -0.29
C PHE A 254 -18.96 -3.08 0.12
N GLU A 255 -19.25 -1.80 -0.12
CA GLU A 255 -18.35 -0.67 0.21
C GLU A 255 -16.89 -0.85 -0.24
N GLY A 256 -16.68 -1.47 -1.40
CA GLY A 256 -15.36 -1.66 -2.01
C GLY A 256 -14.60 -2.92 -1.59
N LEU A 257 -15.14 -3.74 -0.70
CA LEU A 257 -14.63 -5.07 -0.33
C LEU A 257 -15.70 -6.12 -0.56
N SER A 258 -15.35 -7.42 -0.50
CA SER A 258 -16.33 -8.48 -0.48
C SER A 258 -16.90 -8.67 0.94
N LEU A 259 -18.13 -9.19 1.06
CA LEU A 259 -18.71 -9.60 2.35
C LEU A 259 -17.80 -10.60 3.07
N LEU A 260 -17.12 -11.47 2.33
CA LEU A 260 -16.15 -12.42 2.88
C LEU A 260 -14.96 -11.69 3.53
N ASP A 261 -14.47 -10.60 2.95
CA ASP A 261 -13.39 -9.81 3.54
C ASP A 261 -13.82 -9.19 4.87
N TYR A 262 -15.05 -8.68 4.94
CA TYR A 262 -15.61 -8.17 6.20
C TYR A 262 -15.77 -9.27 7.25
N ALA A 263 -16.27 -10.44 6.88
CA ALA A 263 -16.43 -11.58 7.79
C ALA A 263 -15.08 -12.03 8.36
N ILE A 264 -14.05 -12.11 7.52
CA ILE A 264 -12.69 -12.47 7.96
C ILE A 264 -12.11 -11.39 8.89
N ASN A 265 -12.25 -10.12 8.54
CA ASN A 265 -11.79 -9.02 9.39
C ASN A 265 -12.48 -9.04 10.75
N ALA A 266 -13.80 -9.22 10.79
CA ALA A 266 -14.58 -9.33 12.03
C ALA A 266 -14.16 -10.54 12.88
N SER A 267 -13.97 -11.70 12.25
CA SER A 267 -13.51 -12.91 12.91
C SER A 267 -12.12 -12.72 13.55
N LEU A 268 -11.18 -12.11 12.84
CA LEU A 268 -9.84 -11.80 13.35
C LEU A 268 -9.90 -10.84 14.54
N VAL A 269 -10.74 -9.80 14.47
CA VAL A 269 -10.95 -8.85 15.58
C VAL A 269 -11.48 -9.57 16.82
N ILE A 270 -12.54 -10.37 16.66
CA ILE A 270 -13.17 -11.10 17.79
C ILE A 270 -12.16 -12.09 18.40
N SER A 271 -11.46 -12.86 17.57
CA SER A 271 -10.45 -13.82 18.04
C SER A 271 -9.30 -13.13 18.79
N SER A 272 -8.82 -12.00 18.30
CA SER A 272 -7.76 -11.23 18.95
C SER A 272 -8.22 -10.67 20.31
N ILE A 273 -9.46 -10.17 20.38
CA ILE A 273 -10.03 -9.67 21.64
C ILE A 273 -10.25 -10.82 22.63
N ALA A 274 -10.72 -11.98 22.17
CA ALA A 274 -10.93 -13.15 23.02
C ALA A 274 -9.61 -13.63 23.63
N MET A 275 -8.55 -13.78 22.82
CA MET A 275 -7.22 -14.19 23.31
C MET A 275 -6.61 -13.23 24.34
N ARG A 276 -6.90 -11.92 24.22
CA ARG A 276 -6.34 -10.92 25.18
C ARG A 276 -7.15 -10.81 26.46
N LYS A 277 -8.40 -11.24 26.49
CA LYS A 277 -9.23 -11.17 27.70
C LYS A 277 -9.09 -12.39 28.61
N GLU A 278 -8.46 -13.44 28.14
CA GLU A 278 -8.17 -14.64 28.92
C GLU A 278 -6.83 -14.57 29.68
N ASP A 279 -5.97 -13.59 29.37
CA ASP A 279 -4.78 -13.24 30.12
C ASP A 279 -5.10 -12.18 31.21
#